data_0583d589e78d081fe172d779429e785f
#
_entry.id   0583d589e78d081fe172d779429e785f
#
_cell.length_a   1.000
_cell.length_b   1.000
_cell.length_c   1.000
_cell.angle_alpha   90.00
_cell.angle_beta   90.00
_cell.angle_gamma   90.00
#
_symmetry.space_group_name_H-M   'P 1'
#
loop_
_entity.id
_entity.type
_entity.pdbx_description
1 polymer ?
#
loop_
_entity_poly.entity_id
_entity_poly.type
_entity_poly.pdbx_seq_one_letter_code
_entity_poly.pdbx_strand_id
1 'polypeptide(L)'
;ESERQLAQWTAKHATLVLHPVSTHEDESQCVKKEETDELPELSEEEARSVDKSHIQADMARLEERLASNQVNLDVLAEFQKVEETFLSRAKDLEVTTEQRDEVQQRFEALRKERLDRFMEGFSQISLKLKEMYQTITLGGNAELELVDSLDPFSEGIVFSVMPPKKTWKNISYLSGGEKTLSSLALVFALHAYKPTPLYVMDEIDAALDFRNVSIIANIIKERTSCLLYT
;
A
#
# COMPACT_ATOMS: atom_id res chain seq x y z
N GLU A 1 -49.32 -59.03 -9.64
CA GLU A 1 -48.59 -58.62 -8.40
C GLU A 1 -47.23 -58.07 -8.76
N SER A 2 -46.49 -58.64 -9.70
CA SER A 2 -45.18 -58.19 -10.16
C SER A 2 -45.21 -56.80 -10.85
N GLU A 3 -46.22 -56.49 -11.64
CA GLU A 3 -46.39 -55.20 -12.31
C GLU A 3 -46.64 -54.05 -11.29
N ARG A 4 -47.38 -54.31 -10.23
CA ARG A 4 -47.61 -53.34 -9.16
C ARG A 4 -46.34 -53.06 -8.34
N GLN A 5 -45.52 -54.10 -8.12
CA GLN A 5 -44.24 -53.94 -7.47
C GLN A 5 -43.27 -53.14 -8.34
N LEU A 6 -43.21 -53.39 -9.64
CA LEU A 6 -42.40 -52.65 -10.59
C LEU A 6 -42.80 -51.18 -10.62
N ALA A 7 -44.10 -50.87 -10.66
CA ALA A 7 -44.59 -49.49 -10.63
C ALA A 7 -44.26 -48.75 -9.33
N GLN A 8 -44.26 -49.47 -8.19
CA GLN A 8 -43.83 -48.87 -6.91
C GLN A 8 -42.33 -48.60 -6.87
N TRP A 9 -41.50 -49.47 -7.43
CA TRP A 9 -40.07 -49.29 -7.51
C TRP A 9 -39.67 -48.18 -8.45
N THR A 10 -40.30 -48.07 -9.62
CA THR A 10 -40.06 -46.93 -10.53
C THR A 10 -40.48 -45.60 -9.97
N ALA A 11 -41.60 -45.57 -9.21
CA ALA A 11 -42.00 -44.35 -8.52
C ALA A 11 -41.03 -43.94 -7.38
N LYS A 12 -40.48 -44.91 -6.64
CA LYS A 12 -39.43 -44.68 -5.63
C LYS A 12 -38.12 -44.21 -6.28
N HIS A 13 -37.73 -44.83 -7.39
CA HIS A 13 -36.53 -44.44 -8.12
C HIS A 13 -36.60 -42.97 -8.62
N ALA A 14 -37.75 -42.56 -9.11
CA ALA A 14 -37.97 -41.18 -9.56
C ALA A 14 -37.93 -40.13 -8.43
N THR A 15 -38.07 -40.55 -7.17
CA THR A 15 -38.03 -39.64 -6.01
C THR A 15 -36.66 -39.63 -5.28
N LEU A 16 -35.70 -40.44 -5.73
CA LEU A 16 -34.35 -40.46 -5.16
C LEU A 16 -33.55 -39.26 -5.65
N VAL A 17 -33.29 -38.28 -4.78
CA VAL A 17 -32.34 -37.20 -5.00
C VAL A 17 -30.97 -37.64 -4.55
N LEU A 18 -30.07 -37.78 -5.50
CA LEU A 18 -28.66 -38.10 -5.21
C LEU A 18 -27.91 -36.80 -4.95
N HIS A 19 -27.34 -36.66 -3.76
CA HIS A 19 -26.44 -35.59 -3.46
C HIS A 19 -24.99 -36.07 -3.74
N PRO A 20 -24.20 -35.30 -4.53
CA PRO A 20 -22.82 -35.65 -4.78
C PRO A 20 -22.04 -35.61 -3.45
N VAL A 21 -21.43 -36.72 -3.09
CA VAL A 21 -20.47 -36.76 -1.98
C VAL A 21 -19.14 -36.24 -2.51
N SER A 22 -18.74 -35.03 -2.11
CA SER A 22 -17.43 -34.51 -2.42
C SER A 22 -16.37 -35.29 -1.62
N THR A 23 -15.68 -36.21 -2.28
CA THR A 23 -14.45 -36.80 -1.73
C THR A 23 -13.31 -35.83 -1.93
N HIS A 24 -12.68 -35.41 -0.84
CA HIS A 24 -11.47 -34.59 -0.79
C HIS A 24 -10.25 -35.35 -1.36
N GLU A 25 -10.19 -35.54 -2.67
CA GLU A 25 -8.96 -35.90 -3.36
C GLU A 25 -9.04 -35.30 -4.77
N ASP A 26 -8.14 -34.35 -5.05
CA ASP A 26 -7.87 -33.64 -6.30
C ASP A 26 -8.42 -32.21 -6.48
N GLU A 27 -7.70 -31.24 -5.89
CA GLU A 27 -7.85 -29.80 -6.13
C GLU A 27 -7.31 -29.30 -7.49
N SER A 28 -7.13 -30.09 -8.52
CA SER A 28 -6.49 -29.60 -9.73
C SER A 28 -7.24 -29.72 -11.05
N GLN A 29 -8.51 -30.14 -11.07
CA GLN A 29 -9.31 -30.05 -12.31
C GLN A 29 -10.80 -29.84 -12.05
N CYS A 30 -11.19 -28.60 -11.78
CA CYS A 30 -12.59 -28.20 -11.80
C CYS A 30 -13.05 -28.03 -13.26
N VAL A 31 -13.24 -29.16 -13.98
CA VAL A 31 -14.07 -29.16 -15.17
C VAL A 31 -15.51 -29.38 -14.69
N LYS A 32 -16.32 -28.33 -14.80
CA LYS A 32 -17.78 -28.41 -14.62
C LYS A 32 -18.32 -29.45 -15.63
N LYS A 33 -18.45 -30.70 -15.21
CA LYS A 33 -19.39 -31.61 -15.81
C LYS A 33 -20.73 -31.35 -15.12
N GLU A 34 -21.70 -30.86 -15.86
CA GLU A 34 -23.10 -30.96 -15.50
C GLU A 34 -23.42 -32.48 -15.47
N GLU A 35 -23.27 -33.08 -14.27
CA GLU A 35 -23.74 -34.42 -14.02
C GLU A 35 -25.26 -34.33 -13.93
N THR A 36 -25.92 -34.85 -14.94
CA THR A 36 -27.33 -35.11 -14.90
C THR A 36 -27.63 -36.08 -13.76
N ASP A 37 -28.52 -35.70 -12.83
CA ASP A 37 -29.00 -36.47 -11.68
C ASP A 37 -29.77 -37.77 -12.07
N GLU A 38 -29.53 -38.31 -13.24
CA GLU A 38 -30.17 -39.53 -13.74
C GLU A 38 -29.27 -40.74 -13.46
N LEU A 39 -29.81 -41.66 -12.70
CA LEU A 39 -29.14 -42.95 -12.45
C LEU A 39 -28.94 -43.65 -13.81
N PRO A 40 -27.74 -44.26 -14.04
CA PRO A 40 -27.47 -44.94 -15.30
C PRO A 40 -28.50 -46.07 -15.52
N GLU A 41 -29.17 -46.05 -16.63
CA GLU A 41 -30.08 -47.13 -17.04
C GLU A 41 -29.22 -48.34 -17.43
N LEU A 42 -29.40 -49.42 -16.68
CA LEU A 42 -28.76 -50.70 -16.99
C LEU A 42 -29.39 -51.30 -18.23
N SER A 43 -28.60 -51.80 -19.16
CA SER A 43 -29.09 -52.54 -20.31
C SER A 43 -29.76 -53.87 -19.87
N GLU A 44 -30.75 -54.35 -20.67
CA GLU A 44 -31.42 -55.62 -20.31
C GLU A 44 -30.48 -56.82 -20.17
N GLU A 45 -29.34 -56.81 -20.87
CA GLU A 45 -28.33 -57.89 -20.78
C GLU A 45 -27.54 -57.82 -19.48
N GLU A 46 -27.18 -56.62 -19.06
CA GLU A 46 -26.51 -56.37 -17.77
C GLU A 46 -27.47 -56.71 -16.61
N ALA A 47 -28.71 -56.31 -16.69
CA ALA A 47 -29.71 -56.65 -15.67
C ALA A 47 -29.97 -58.15 -15.51
N ARG A 48 -29.83 -58.98 -16.60
CA ARG A 48 -29.93 -60.42 -16.53
C ARG A 48 -28.68 -61.11 -16.00
N SER A 49 -27.54 -60.51 -16.09
CA SER A 49 -26.27 -61.03 -15.58
C SER A 49 -26.06 -60.82 -14.08
N VAL A 50 -26.89 -59.98 -13.46
CA VAL A 50 -26.76 -59.64 -12.04
C VAL A 50 -27.35 -60.73 -11.15
N ASP A 51 -26.54 -61.22 -10.22
CA ASP A 51 -26.97 -62.19 -9.18
C ASP A 51 -27.79 -61.47 -8.10
N LYS A 52 -29.10 -61.66 -8.18
CA LYS A 52 -30.04 -61.02 -7.23
C LYS A 52 -29.79 -61.43 -5.78
N SER A 53 -29.27 -62.64 -5.54
CA SER A 53 -29.01 -63.12 -4.20
C SER A 53 -27.79 -62.40 -3.57
N HIS A 54 -26.78 -62.10 -4.38
CA HIS A 54 -25.59 -61.34 -3.94
C HIS A 54 -25.96 -59.89 -3.60
N ILE A 55 -26.72 -59.23 -4.45
CA ILE A 55 -27.17 -57.84 -4.19
C ILE A 55 -28.04 -57.76 -2.93
N GLN A 56 -28.94 -58.72 -2.71
CA GLN A 56 -29.75 -58.73 -1.49
C GLN A 56 -28.89 -58.94 -0.23
N ALA A 57 -27.86 -59.76 -0.30
CA ALA A 57 -26.94 -59.93 0.81
C ALA A 57 -26.11 -58.68 1.08
N ASP A 58 -25.65 -58.00 0.04
CA ASP A 58 -24.92 -56.74 0.17
C ASP A 58 -25.83 -55.59 0.69
N MET A 59 -27.07 -55.54 0.22
CA MET A 59 -28.05 -54.58 0.77
C MET A 59 -28.27 -54.81 2.27
N ALA A 60 -28.53 -56.06 2.68
CA ALA A 60 -28.72 -56.39 4.11
C ALA A 60 -27.49 -56.01 4.96
N ARG A 61 -26.29 -56.23 4.42
CA ARG A 61 -25.04 -55.88 5.10
C ARG A 61 -24.84 -54.36 5.20
N LEU A 62 -25.23 -53.63 4.17
CA LEU A 62 -25.19 -52.16 4.18
C LEU A 62 -26.26 -51.57 5.10
N GLU A 63 -27.48 -52.13 5.14
CA GLU A 63 -28.53 -51.75 6.06
C GLU A 63 -28.14 -51.99 7.52
N GLU A 64 -27.50 -53.15 7.83
CA GLU A 64 -26.97 -53.43 9.16
C GLU A 64 -25.87 -52.43 9.55
N ARG A 65 -24.95 -52.05 8.62
CA ARG A 65 -23.94 -51.06 8.87
C ARG A 65 -24.56 -49.66 9.08
N LEU A 66 -25.57 -49.28 8.33
CA LEU A 66 -26.29 -48.02 8.50
C LEU A 66 -27.06 -47.99 9.82
N ALA A 67 -27.68 -49.09 10.22
CA ALA A 67 -28.37 -49.19 11.48
C ALA A 67 -27.43 -49.19 12.70
N SER A 68 -26.21 -49.75 12.54
CA SER A 68 -25.19 -49.74 13.60
C SER A 68 -24.49 -48.39 13.75
N ASN A 69 -24.38 -47.62 12.67
CA ASN A 69 -23.82 -46.27 12.66
C ASN A 69 -24.97 -45.27 12.74
N GLN A 70 -25.27 -44.76 13.94
CA GLN A 70 -26.15 -43.60 14.11
C GLN A 70 -25.41 -42.35 13.60
N VAL A 71 -25.33 -42.19 12.27
CA VAL A 71 -24.74 -40.99 11.66
C VAL A 71 -25.73 -39.84 11.85
N ASN A 72 -25.33 -38.85 12.62
CA ASN A 72 -26.11 -37.63 12.75
C ASN A 72 -25.95 -36.80 11.46
N LEU A 73 -26.93 -36.86 10.57
CA LEU A 73 -26.92 -36.13 9.30
C LEU A 73 -26.97 -34.59 9.48
N ASP A 74 -27.47 -34.12 10.63
CA ASP A 74 -27.52 -32.69 10.93
C ASP A 74 -26.11 -32.10 11.05
N VAL A 75 -25.14 -32.90 11.53
CA VAL A 75 -23.74 -32.48 11.61
C VAL A 75 -23.13 -32.21 10.25
N LEU A 76 -23.54 -32.95 9.22
CA LEU A 76 -23.06 -32.70 7.83
C LEU A 76 -23.58 -31.34 7.31
N ALA A 77 -24.84 -31.03 7.59
CA ALA A 77 -25.41 -29.74 7.19
C ALA A 77 -24.76 -28.55 7.94
N GLU A 78 -24.47 -28.76 9.22
CA GLU A 78 -23.73 -27.75 10.01
C GLU A 78 -22.29 -27.58 9.51
N PHE A 79 -21.60 -28.67 9.18
CA PHE A 79 -20.26 -28.65 8.63
C PHE A 79 -20.20 -27.90 7.31
N GLN A 80 -21.10 -28.19 6.35
CA GLN A 80 -21.18 -27.49 5.08
C GLN A 80 -21.39 -25.98 5.27
N LYS A 81 -22.26 -25.58 6.19
CA LYS A 81 -22.51 -24.17 6.50
C LYS A 81 -21.27 -23.48 7.11
N VAL A 82 -20.56 -24.18 7.99
CA VAL A 82 -19.31 -23.67 8.58
C VAL A 82 -18.21 -23.58 7.54
N GLU A 83 -18.08 -24.58 6.66
CA GLU A 83 -17.13 -24.60 5.56
C GLU A 83 -17.36 -23.43 4.58
N GLU A 84 -18.61 -23.22 4.14
CA GLU A 84 -18.97 -22.09 3.27
C GLU A 84 -18.62 -20.75 3.93
N THR A 85 -18.93 -20.62 5.23
CA THR A 85 -18.59 -19.42 6.00
C THR A 85 -17.09 -19.22 6.12
N PHE A 86 -16.33 -20.30 6.32
CA PHE A 86 -14.87 -20.28 6.39
C PHE A 86 -14.27 -19.84 5.05
N LEU A 87 -14.69 -20.46 3.95
CA LEU A 87 -14.22 -20.14 2.61
C LEU A 87 -14.52 -18.67 2.22
N SER A 88 -15.72 -18.20 2.55
CA SER A 88 -16.09 -16.79 2.34
C SER A 88 -15.16 -15.85 3.13
N ARG A 89 -14.94 -16.11 4.42
CA ARG A 89 -14.05 -15.29 5.26
C ARG A 89 -12.58 -15.38 4.84
N ALA A 90 -12.13 -16.57 4.41
CA ALA A 90 -10.77 -16.75 3.88
C ALA A 90 -10.55 -15.88 2.63
N LYS A 91 -11.51 -15.85 1.71
CA LYS A 91 -11.47 -15.00 0.53
C LYS A 91 -11.49 -13.51 0.88
N ASP A 92 -12.34 -13.10 1.83
CA ASP A 92 -12.39 -11.71 2.27
C ASP A 92 -11.05 -11.28 2.93
N LEU A 93 -10.44 -12.19 3.69
CA LEU A 93 -9.13 -11.95 4.28
C LEU A 93 -8.03 -11.80 3.23
N GLU A 94 -8.02 -12.65 2.21
CA GLU A 94 -7.07 -12.58 1.09
C GLU A 94 -7.18 -11.24 0.37
N VAL A 95 -8.40 -10.84 -0.04
CA VAL A 95 -8.66 -9.56 -0.70
C VAL A 95 -8.24 -8.36 0.17
N THR A 96 -8.58 -8.41 1.46
CA THR A 96 -8.20 -7.32 2.39
C THR A 96 -6.68 -7.24 2.59
N THR A 97 -6.01 -8.39 2.64
CA THR A 97 -4.55 -8.47 2.76
C THR A 97 -3.88 -7.90 1.52
N GLU A 98 -4.34 -8.26 0.33
CA GLU A 98 -3.83 -7.74 -0.93
C GLU A 98 -4.00 -6.21 -1.03
N GLN A 99 -5.18 -5.69 -0.68
CA GLN A 99 -5.43 -4.24 -0.63
C GLN A 99 -4.51 -3.52 0.37
N ARG A 100 -4.29 -4.11 1.56
CA ARG A 100 -3.36 -3.57 2.55
C ARG A 100 -1.94 -3.51 2.00
N ASP A 101 -1.48 -4.58 1.36
CA ASP A 101 -0.13 -4.67 0.83
C ASP A 101 0.10 -3.69 -0.33
N GLU A 102 -0.90 -3.51 -1.20
CA GLU A 102 -0.87 -2.48 -2.26
C GLU A 102 -0.74 -1.06 -1.68
N VAL A 103 -1.58 -0.74 -0.70
CA VAL A 103 -1.54 0.57 -0.02
C VAL A 103 -0.22 0.79 0.70
N GLN A 104 0.31 -0.25 1.37
CA GLN A 104 1.60 -0.17 2.04
C GLN A 104 2.74 0.07 1.05
N GLN A 105 2.79 -0.66 -0.04
CA GLN A 105 3.82 -0.46 -1.08
C GLN A 105 3.75 0.96 -1.67
N ARG A 106 2.55 1.46 -1.93
CA ARG A 106 2.35 2.83 -2.41
C ARG A 106 2.81 3.87 -1.39
N PHE A 107 2.51 3.65 -0.12
CA PHE A 107 2.97 4.52 0.96
C PHE A 107 4.50 4.56 1.07
N GLU A 108 5.17 3.41 1.02
CA GLU A 108 6.63 3.32 1.07
C GLU A 108 7.28 3.98 -0.15
N ALA A 109 6.72 3.80 -1.33
CA ALA A 109 7.18 4.45 -2.56
C ALA A 109 7.07 5.99 -2.45
N LEU A 110 5.94 6.51 -1.99
CA LEU A 110 5.74 7.95 -1.78
C LEU A 110 6.64 8.52 -0.68
N ARG A 111 6.86 7.77 0.40
CA ARG A 111 7.79 8.15 1.47
C ARG A 111 9.21 8.29 0.94
N LYS A 112 9.66 7.34 0.13
CA LYS A 112 10.97 7.39 -0.51
C LYS A 112 11.07 8.56 -1.48
N GLU A 113 10.10 8.74 -2.36
CA GLU A 113 10.08 9.86 -3.31
C GLU A 113 10.11 11.23 -2.60
N ARG A 114 9.36 11.36 -1.50
CA ARG A 114 9.40 12.57 -0.66
C ARG A 114 10.79 12.83 -0.11
N LEU A 115 11.46 11.79 0.40
CA LEU A 115 12.82 11.90 0.93
C LEU A 115 13.82 12.30 -0.15
N ASP A 116 13.78 11.63 -1.29
CA ASP A 116 14.69 11.87 -2.40
C ASP A 116 14.56 13.34 -2.92
N ARG A 117 13.32 13.79 -3.13
CA ARG A 117 13.05 15.18 -3.56
C ARG A 117 13.47 16.21 -2.50
N PHE A 118 13.28 15.90 -1.23
CA PHE A 118 13.70 16.78 -0.14
C PHE A 118 15.22 16.88 -0.10
N MET A 119 15.94 15.77 -0.15
CA MET A 119 17.40 15.75 -0.08
C MET A 119 18.06 16.43 -1.28
N GLU A 120 17.48 16.26 -2.47
CA GLU A 120 17.91 16.98 -3.66
C GLU A 120 17.77 18.50 -3.46
N GLY A 121 16.59 18.98 -3.07
CA GLY A 121 16.34 20.39 -2.81
C GLY A 121 17.21 20.93 -1.68
N PHE A 122 17.35 20.18 -0.58
CA PHE A 122 18.18 20.55 0.56
C PHE A 122 19.64 20.75 0.14
N SER A 123 20.19 19.84 -0.64
CA SER A 123 21.58 19.90 -1.12
C SER A 123 21.81 21.12 -2.03
N GLN A 124 20.88 21.39 -2.94
CA GLN A 124 20.96 22.53 -3.85
C GLN A 124 20.83 23.86 -3.10
N ILE A 125 19.88 23.96 -2.16
CA ILE A 125 19.68 25.17 -1.34
C ILE A 125 20.89 25.40 -0.44
N SER A 126 21.46 24.37 0.18
CA SER A 126 22.65 24.49 1.04
C SER A 126 23.85 25.02 0.27
N LEU A 127 24.07 24.49 -0.95
CA LEU A 127 25.13 24.98 -1.82
C LEU A 127 24.93 26.44 -2.21
N LYS A 128 23.73 26.80 -2.62
CA LYS A 128 23.38 28.19 -3.00
C LYS A 128 23.43 29.14 -1.82
N LEU A 129 23.03 28.72 -0.65
CA LEU A 129 23.17 29.49 0.59
C LEU A 129 24.61 29.85 0.87
N LYS A 130 25.50 28.86 0.77
CA LYS A 130 26.94 29.09 0.97
C LYS A 130 27.49 30.10 -0.04
N GLU A 131 27.19 29.96 -1.31
CA GLU A 131 27.59 30.90 -2.36
C GLU A 131 27.05 32.30 -2.10
N MET A 132 25.77 32.44 -1.78
CA MET A 132 25.13 33.74 -1.53
C MET A 132 25.69 34.39 -0.27
N TYR A 133 25.85 33.65 0.79
CA TYR A 133 26.40 34.21 2.04
C TYR A 133 27.84 34.69 1.87
N GLN A 134 28.69 33.95 1.16
CA GLN A 134 30.05 34.36 0.83
C GLN A 134 30.07 35.65 -0.03
N THR A 135 29.18 35.75 -0.99
CA THR A 135 29.06 36.95 -1.84
C THR A 135 28.62 38.18 -1.05
N ILE A 136 27.62 38.01 -0.19
CA ILE A 136 27.06 39.11 0.61
C ILE A 136 28.05 39.57 1.67
N THR A 137 28.70 38.64 2.39
CA THR A 137 29.57 38.98 3.54
C THR A 137 31.02 39.15 3.18
N LEU A 138 31.43 38.86 1.95
CA LEU A 138 32.82 38.94 1.45
C LEU A 138 33.80 38.10 2.30
N GLY A 139 33.47 36.83 2.54
CA GLY A 139 34.39 35.90 3.22
C GLY A 139 33.80 35.16 4.43
N GLY A 140 32.52 35.27 4.70
CA GLY A 140 31.81 34.41 5.65
C GLY A 140 31.42 33.06 5.05
N ASN A 141 30.84 32.20 5.89
CA ASN A 141 30.30 30.90 5.45
C ASN A 141 28.95 30.66 6.13
N ALA A 142 28.09 29.88 5.47
CA ALA A 142 26.78 29.52 5.99
C ALA A 142 26.47 28.06 5.63
N GLU A 143 25.81 27.37 6.53
CA GLU A 143 25.53 25.95 6.37
C GLU A 143 24.15 25.59 6.97
N LEU A 144 23.45 24.68 6.30
CA LEU A 144 22.24 24.05 6.81
C LEU A 144 22.59 22.63 7.21
N GLU A 145 22.23 22.26 8.42
CA GLU A 145 22.47 20.92 8.96
C GLU A 145 21.14 20.29 9.37
N LEU A 146 20.96 19.01 9.05
CA LEU A 146 19.85 18.23 9.56
C LEU A 146 20.13 17.82 10.99
N VAL A 147 19.18 18.03 11.90
CA VAL A 147 19.33 17.60 13.31
C VAL A 147 19.37 16.09 13.38
N ASP A 148 18.45 15.43 12.67
CA ASP A 148 18.46 13.99 12.45
C ASP A 148 18.67 13.68 10.97
N SER A 149 19.80 13.07 10.66
CA SER A 149 20.13 12.66 9.29
C SER A 149 19.40 11.40 8.85
N LEU A 150 18.85 10.60 9.77
CA LEU A 150 18.10 9.39 9.47
C LEU A 150 16.64 9.71 9.13
N ASP A 151 16.05 10.68 9.84
CA ASP A 151 14.72 11.20 9.53
C ASP A 151 14.72 12.74 9.47
N PRO A 152 14.95 13.31 8.28
CA PRO A 152 15.02 14.77 8.09
C PRO A 152 13.73 15.52 8.45
N PHE A 153 12.62 14.79 8.64
CA PHE A 153 11.31 15.36 8.93
C PHE A 153 10.93 15.35 10.41
N SER A 154 11.75 14.73 11.28
CA SER A 154 11.44 14.60 12.71
C SER A 154 11.74 15.86 13.50
N GLU A 155 12.96 16.41 13.41
CA GLU A 155 13.43 17.47 14.29
C GLU A 155 13.73 18.80 13.56
N GLY A 156 13.85 18.78 12.22
CA GLY A 156 14.05 19.99 11.42
C GLY A 156 15.50 20.26 11.05
N ILE A 157 15.79 21.55 10.75
CA ILE A 157 17.07 22.01 10.17
C ILE A 157 17.66 23.07 11.05
N VAL A 158 18.96 22.94 11.37
CA VAL A 158 19.77 23.95 12.04
C VAL A 158 20.42 24.84 10.99
N PHE A 159 20.32 26.14 11.18
CA PHE A 159 21.01 27.13 10.37
C PHE A 159 22.20 27.72 11.14
N SER A 160 23.40 27.35 10.73
CA SER A 160 24.67 27.80 11.30
C SER A 160 25.38 28.73 10.33
N VAL A 161 25.96 29.80 10.85
CA VAL A 161 26.73 30.76 10.06
C VAL A 161 28.05 31.12 10.75
N MET A 162 29.02 31.45 9.90
CA MET A 162 30.33 31.95 10.32
C MET A 162 30.54 33.31 9.66
N PRO A 163 30.26 34.43 10.35
CA PRO A 163 30.56 35.76 9.83
C PRO A 163 32.08 35.97 9.65
N PRO A 164 32.51 36.87 8.77
CA PRO A 164 33.94 37.11 8.55
C PRO A 164 34.70 37.37 9.84
N LYS A 165 35.82 36.70 10.01
CA LYS A 165 36.69 36.79 11.22
C LYS A 165 36.00 36.35 12.52
N LYS A 166 34.93 35.61 12.50
CA LYS A 166 34.23 35.07 13.67
C LYS A 166 34.13 33.54 13.57
N THR A 167 33.74 32.92 14.66
CA THR A 167 33.50 31.46 14.74
C THR A 167 32.07 31.11 14.32
N TRP A 168 31.83 29.84 14.05
CA TRP A 168 30.48 29.31 13.77
C TRP A 168 29.54 29.58 14.93
N LYS A 169 28.33 30.05 14.58
CA LYS A 169 27.25 30.34 15.52
C LYS A 169 25.90 29.98 14.86
N ASN A 170 24.98 29.51 15.67
CA ASN A 170 23.59 29.42 15.26
C ASN A 170 23.02 30.83 15.03
N ILE A 171 22.13 30.97 14.07
CA ILE A 171 21.50 32.25 13.70
C ILE A 171 20.89 32.99 14.90
N SER A 172 20.43 32.27 15.92
CA SER A 172 19.84 32.83 17.14
C SER A 172 20.82 33.71 17.94
N TYR A 173 22.12 33.45 17.84
CA TYR A 173 23.18 34.11 18.63
C TYR A 173 23.95 35.19 17.84
N LEU A 174 23.45 35.59 16.69
CA LEU A 174 24.06 36.65 15.87
C LEU A 174 23.59 38.01 16.26
N SER A 175 24.36 39.07 15.85
CA SER A 175 23.90 40.44 15.91
C SER A 175 22.73 40.69 14.94
N GLY A 176 21.97 41.79 15.15
CA GLY A 176 20.83 42.11 14.30
C GLY A 176 21.18 42.16 12.81
N GLY A 177 22.21 42.91 12.44
CA GLY A 177 22.66 43.01 11.04
C GLY A 177 23.16 41.68 10.46
N GLU A 178 23.91 40.89 11.24
CA GLU A 178 24.32 39.53 10.79
C GLU A 178 23.13 38.60 10.58
N LYS A 179 22.14 38.65 11.47
CA LYS A 179 20.90 37.88 11.33
C LYS A 179 20.12 38.25 10.08
N THR A 180 20.00 39.57 9.79
CA THR A 180 19.34 40.08 8.58
C THR A 180 20.07 39.61 7.31
N LEU A 181 21.41 39.73 7.26
CA LEU A 181 22.23 39.24 6.14
C LEU A 181 22.09 37.72 5.92
N SER A 182 22.09 36.97 6.99
CA SER A 182 21.93 35.49 6.93
C SER A 182 20.55 35.10 6.42
N SER A 183 19.51 35.79 6.89
CA SER A 183 18.12 35.55 6.42
C SER A 183 17.95 35.93 4.93
N LEU A 184 18.52 37.05 4.50
CA LEU A 184 18.50 37.45 3.08
C LEU A 184 19.27 36.46 2.19
N ALA A 185 20.43 35.95 2.64
CA ALA A 185 21.18 34.96 1.91
C ALA A 185 20.34 33.67 1.71
N LEU A 186 19.60 33.24 2.74
CA LEU A 186 18.71 32.09 2.65
C LEU A 186 17.54 32.35 1.67
N VAL A 187 16.91 33.53 1.72
CA VAL A 187 15.85 33.91 0.77
C VAL A 187 16.37 33.90 -0.67
N PHE A 188 17.55 34.43 -0.91
CA PHE A 188 18.16 34.45 -2.25
C PHE A 188 18.58 33.02 -2.71
N ALA A 189 18.99 32.15 -1.79
CA ALA A 189 19.27 30.75 -2.10
C ALA A 189 17.99 29.99 -2.48
N LEU A 190 16.90 30.19 -1.74
CA LEU A 190 15.58 29.64 -2.06
C LEU A 190 15.06 30.16 -3.42
N HIS A 191 15.22 31.45 -3.68
CA HIS A 191 14.86 32.03 -4.97
C HIS A 191 15.66 31.41 -6.14
N ALA A 192 16.94 31.13 -5.93
CA ALA A 192 17.77 30.48 -6.94
C ALA A 192 17.35 29.03 -7.21
N TYR A 193 16.85 28.34 -6.20
CA TYR A 193 16.35 26.97 -6.33
C TYR A 193 14.97 26.91 -7.01
N LYS A 194 14.04 27.71 -6.52
CA LYS A 194 12.66 27.73 -7.03
C LYS A 194 12.14 29.18 -7.03
N PRO A 195 12.33 29.92 -8.13
CA PRO A 195 11.93 31.32 -8.20
C PRO A 195 10.41 31.46 -8.09
N THR A 196 9.97 32.43 -7.28
CA THR A 196 8.58 32.85 -7.22
C THR A 196 8.38 34.06 -8.12
N PRO A 197 7.16 34.27 -8.69
CA PRO A 197 6.92 35.35 -9.63
C PRO A 197 6.94 36.77 -9.01
N LEU A 198 6.75 36.87 -7.69
CA LEU A 198 6.71 38.15 -6.98
C LEU A 198 7.35 38.00 -5.59
N TYR A 199 8.18 38.98 -5.24
CA TYR A 199 8.75 39.17 -3.91
C TYR A 199 8.37 40.56 -3.40
N VAL A 200 7.83 40.62 -2.19
CA VAL A 200 7.57 41.86 -1.46
C VAL A 200 8.49 41.86 -0.26
N MET A 201 9.40 42.83 -0.20
CA MET A 201 10.37 43.00 0.88
C MET A 201 10.24 44.41 1.44
N ASP A 202 9.99 44.49 2.73
CA ASP A 202 9.83 45.76 3.43
C ASP A 202 10.87 45.86 4.55
N GLU A 203 11.48 47.05 4.72
CA GLU A 203 12.49 47.37 5.75
C GLU A 203 13.66 46.34 5.88
N ILE A 204 14.07 45.72 4.79
CA ILE A 204 15.14 44.69 4.79
C ILE A 204 16.51 45.26 5.14
N ASP A 205 16.68 46.58 5.10
CA ASP A 205 17.90 47.31 5.33
C ASP A 205 17.99 47.96 6.73
N ALA A 206 16.91 47.94 7.53
CA ALA A 206 16.82 48.66 8.80
C ALA A 206 17.94 48.33 9.80
N ALA A 207 18.47 47.11 9.76
CA ALA A 207 19.55 46.67 10.66
C ALA A 207 20.93 46.59 9.98
N LEU A 208 21.06 47.11 8.75
CA LEU A 208 22.26 47.01 7.93
C LEU A 208 23.05 48.34 7.91
N ASP A 209 24.36 48.23 7.81
CA ASP A 209 25.23 49.37 7.54
C ASP A 209 25.21 49.71 6.05
N PHE A 210 25.60 50.95 5.70
CA PHE A 210 25.56 51.50 4.33
C PHE A 210 26.27 50.59 3.31
N ARG A 211 27.38 49.97 3.71
CA ARG A 211 28.12 49.08 2.83
C ARG A 211 27.30 47.83 2.46
N ASN A 212 26.69 47.21 3.44
CA ASN A 212 25.88 46.00 3.24
C ASN A 212 24.61 46.30 2.47
N VAL A 213 23.96 47.44 2.71
CA VAL A 213 22.82 47.94 1.90
C VAL A 213 23.21 48.05 0.44
N SER A 214 24.37 48.66 0.12
CA SER A 214 24.86 48.79 -1.26
C SER A 214 25.10 47.41 -1.93
N ILE A 215 25.64 46.43 -1.19
CA ILE A 215 25.88 45.11 -1.72
C ILE A 215 24.54 44.42 -2.05
N ILE A 216 23.57 44.48 -1.13
CA ILE A 216 22.26 43.88 -1.33
C ILE A 216 21.51 44.57 -2.48
N ALA A 217 21.54 45.88 -2.58
CA ALA A 217 20.91 46.64 -3.68
C ALA A 217 21.48 46.21 -5.04
N ASN A 218 22.79 46.00 -5.14
CA ASN A 218 23.42 45.49 -6.37
C ASN A 218 22.99 44.06 -6.70
N ILE A 219 22.91 43.17 -5.71
CA ILE A 219 22.43 41.79 -5.90
C ILE A 219 20.97 41.77 -6.37
N ILE A 220 20.11 42.58 -5.77
CA ILE A 220 18.71 42.71 -6.17
C ILE A 220 18.62 43.22 -7.60
N LYS A 221 19.37 44.28 -7.91
CA LYS A 221 19.41 44.87 -9.25
C LYS A 221 19.88 43.85 -10.30
N GLU A 222 20.90 43.08 -10.02
CA GLU A 222 21.41 42.03 -10.91
C GLU A 222 20.37 40.94 -11.15
N ARG A 223 19.65 40.55 -10.10
CA ARG A 223 18.58 39.54 -10.17
C ARG A 223 17.32 40.08 -10.89
N THR A 224 16.98 41.35 -10.72
CA THR A 224 15.81 41.96 -11.36
C THR A 224 16.07 42.35 -12.81
N SER A 225 17.31 42.60 -13.24
CA SER A 225 17.62 42.91 -14.63
C SER A 225 17.23 41.79 -15.60
N CYS A 226 17.05 40.56 -15.13
CA CYS A 226 16.52 39.44 -15.89
C CYS A 226 14.98 39.39 -15.95
N LEU A 227 14.26 40.20 -15.18
CA LEU A 227 12.81 40.14 -14.96
C LEU A 227 12.05 41.45 -15.27
N LEU A 228 12.73 42.55 -15.53
CA LEU A 228 12.07 43.82 -15.85
C LEU A 228 11.95 44.01 -17.37
N TYR A 229 10.84 43.56 -17.91
CA TYR A 229 10.21 44.21 -19.05
C TYR A 229 9.28 45.32 -18.54
N THR A 230 9.73 46.51 -18.56
CA THR A 230 8.90 47.70 -18.62
C THR A 230 9.07 48.32 -19.98
#